data_7d49d8da92ed4ea5f5d0fbc87cc40a30
#
_entry.id   7d49d8da92ed4ea5f5d0fbc87cc40a30
#
_cell.length_a   1.000
_cell.length_b   1.000
_cell.length_c   1.000
_cell.angle_alpha   90.00
_cell.angle_beta   90.00
_cell.angle_gamma   90.00
#
_symmetry.space_group_name_H-M   'P 1'
#
loop_
_entity.id
_entity.type
_entity.pdbx_description
1 polymer ?
#
loop_
_entity_poly.entity_id
_entity_poly.type
_entity_poly.pdbx_seq_one_letter_code
_entity_poly.pdbx_strand_id
1 'polypeptide(L)'
;GLIRSIRDRRGLYKSFQGKFGSLEKDPFYTFPWFFRQNSILQDLIGKEQCHPILFIRNGGKAKHDKPHYDLRNKDIRKLIKSALEHNVTIGLHSSYQAGTTPSLIRKEKTGLEDHIGKNVWFNRHHFLAIREPEDMDQIEAAGVTDDFTMGYADVSGFRLGTCYPVRWINPITRRLSPLRLHPLIIMDC
;
A
#
# COMPACT_ATOMS: atom_id res chain seq x y z
N GLY A 1 -0.60 22.73 8.45
CA GLY A 1 -0.92 21.99 9.62
C GLY A 1 -0.69 22.70 10.96
N LEU A 2 0.51 23.15 11.32
CA LEU A 2 0.85 23.68 12.66
C LEU A 2 0.08 24.94 13.03
N ILE A 3 -0.15 25.84 12.09
CA ILE A 3 -0.81 27.16 12.34
C ILE A 3 -2.32 27.00 12.63
N ARG A 4 -2.98 25.99 12.09
CA ARG A 4 -4.38 25.68 12.41
C ARG A 4 -4.56 25.05 13.80
N SER A 5 -3.52 24.38 14.30
CA SER A 5 -3.50 23.67 15.58
C SER A 5 -3.33 24.59 16.80
N ILE A 6 -2.82 25.81 16.62
CA ILE A 6 -2.57 26.75 17.74
C ILE A 6 -3.87 27.22 18.43
N ARG A 7 -5.00 27.20 17.74
CA ARG A 7 -6.32 27.54 18.32
C ARG A 7 -6.98 26.39 19.09
N ASP A 8 -6.50 25.15 18.91
CA ASP A 8 -6.99 23.98 19.65
C ASP A 8 -5.87 23.37 20.50
N ARG A 9 -5.89 23.64 21.81
CA ARG A 9 -4.91 23.08 22.76
C ARG A 9 -4.86 21.55 22.75
N ARG A 10 -5.98 20.87 22.48
CA ARG A 10 -6.03 19.41 22.39
C ARG A 10 -5.35 18.92 21.10
N GLY A 11 -5.54 19.63 19.99
CA GLY A 11 -4.88 19.32 18.71
C GLY A 11 -3.37 19.54 18.79
N LEU A 12 -2.93 20.59 19.51
CA LEU A 12 -1.50 20.87 19.75
C LEU A 12 -0.84 19.76 20.57
N TYR A 13 -1.47 19.33 21.65
CA TYR A 13 -0.98 18.23 22.49
C TYR A 13 -0.89 16.91 21.73
N LYS A 14 -1.91 16.54 20.94
CA LYS A 14 -1.90 15.36 20.08
C LYS A 14 -0.79 15.42 19.03
N SER A 15 -0.59 16.57 18.38
CA SER A 15 0.48 16.76 17.40
C SER A 15 1.87 16.65 18.04
N PHE A 16 2.01 17.12 19.29
CA PHE A 16 3.25 16.98 20.05
C PHE A 16 3.51 15.53 20.45
N GLN A 17 2.48 14.82 20.93
CA GLN A 17 2.58 13.38 21.23
C GLN A 17 2.96 12.55 20.00
N GLY A 18 2.36 12.81 18.82
CA GLY A 18 2.70 12.12 17.59
C GLY A 18 4.12 12.40 17.08
N LYS A 19 4.70 13.58 17.44
CA LYS A 19 6.05 13.94 16.99
C LYS A 19 7.18 13.51 17.94
N PHE A 20 6.92 13.55 19.25
CA PHE A 20 7.93 13.36 20.29
C PHE A 20 7.59 12.22 21.26
N GLY A 21 6.40 11.65 21.18
CA GLY A 21 5.98 10.53 22.01
C GLY A 21 6.49 9.18 21.52
N SER A 22 6.19 8.14 22.28
CA SER A 22 6.35 6.75 21.79
C SER A 22 5.24 6.40 20.82
N LEU A 23 5.49 5.43 19.91
CA LEU A 23 4.53 4.99 18.90
C LEU A 23 3.16 4.62 19.51
N GLU A 24 3.15 3.99 20.68
CA GLU A 24 1.92 3.58 21.38
C GLU A 24 1.09 4.76 21.91
N LYS A 25 1.72 5.92 22.09
CA LYS A 25 1.06 7.16 22.53
C LYS A 25 0.67 8.08 21.38
N ASP A 26 1.07 7.73 20.14
CA ASP A 26 0.68 8.47 18.96
C ASP A 26 -0.82 8.24 18.67
N PRO A 27 -1.67 9.29 18.75
CA PRO A 27 -3.11 9.15 18.51
C PRO A 27 -3.45 8.76 17.06
N PHE A 28 -2.49 8.85 16.14
CA PHE A 28 -2.63 8.45 14.75
C PHE A 28 -2.15 7.01 14.50
N TYR A 29 -1.53 6.36 15.47
CA TYR A 29 -1.11 4.96 15.37
C TYR A 29 -2.29 4.01 15.62
N THR A 30 -3.13 3.85 14.61
CA THR A 30 -4.36 3.05 14.68
C THR A 30 -4.21 1.60 14.20
N PHE A 31 -3.03 1.22 13.72
CA PHE A 31 -2.78 -0.10 13.15
C PHE A 31 -3.11 -1.28 14.08
N PRO A 32 -2.81 -1.26 15.40
CA PRO A 32 -3.20 -2.37 16.28
C PRO A 32 -4.72 -2.59 16.36
N TRP A 33 -5.51 -1.52 16.22
CA TRP A 33 -6.96 -1.62 16.15
C TRP A 33 -7.39 -2.30 14.85
N PHE A 34 -6.84 -1.87 13.68
CA PHE A 34 -7.14 -2.50 12.40
C PHE A 34 -6.75 -3.98 12.38
N PHE A 35 -5.59 -4.35 12.92
CA PHE A 35 -5.16 -5.75 12.99
C PHE A 35 -6.11 -6.60 13.82
N ARG A 36 -6.60 -6.06 14.94
CA ARG A 36 -7.62 -6.73 15.75
C ARG A 36 -8.95 -6.90 15.01
N GLN A 37 -9.41 -5.85 14.30
CA GLN A 37 -10.64 -5.95 13.51
C GLN A 37 -10.50 -6.99 12.40
N ASN A 38 -9.35 -7.05 11.72
CA ASN A 38 -9.08 -8.09 10.73
C ASN A 38 -9.14 -9.50 11.32
N SER A 39 -8.57 -9.70 12.51
CA SER A 39 -8.66 -11.00 13.20
C SER A 39 -10.11 -11.38 13.51
N ILE A 40 -10.91 -10.44 14.02
CA ILE A 40 -12.35 -10.65 14.27
C ILE A 40 -13.09 -11.01 12.99
N LEU A 41 -12.83 -10.30 11.89
CA LEU A 41 -13.44 -10.60 10.59
C LEU A 41 -13.04 -11.98 10.09
N GLN A 42 -11.77 -12.35 10.20
CA GLN A 42 -11.28 -13.68 9.81
C GLN A 42 -11.94 -14.80 10.63
N ASP A 43 -12.21 -14.57 11.91
CA ASP A 43 -12.91 -15.52 12.76
C ASP A 43 -14.41 -15.64 12.38
N LEU A 44 -15.03 -14.55 11.94
CA LEU A 44 -16.44 -14.52 11.55
C LEU A 44 -16.73 -15.10 10.17
N ILE A 45 -15.91 -14.78 9.17
CA ILE A 45 -16.19 -15.13 7.77
C ILE A 45 -15.18 -16.13 7.18
N GLY A 46 -14.17 -16.52 7.93
CA GLY A 46 -13.09 -17.40 7.51
C GLY A 46 -11.90 -16.67 6.91
N LYS A 47 -10.71 -17.19 7.18
CA LYS A 47 -9.43 -16.62 6.70
C LYS A 47 -9.34 -16.56 5.18
N GLU A 48 -10.01 -17.49 4.50
CA GLU A 48 -10.07 -17.55 3.03
C GLU A 48 -10.88 -16.41 2.40
N GLN A 49 -11.71 -15.74 3.20
CA GLN A 49 -12.58 -14.64 2.74
C GLN A 49 -12.05 -13.26 3.13
N CYS A 50 -11.06 -13.21 4.03
CA CYS A 50 -10.51 -11.96 4.54
C CYS A 50 -8.97 -11.99 4.50
N HIS A 51 -8.39 -11.29 3.52
CA HIS A 51 -6.95 -11.19 3.29
C HIS A 51 -6.45 -9.75 3.51
N PRO A 52 -6.08 -9.38 4.73
CA PRO A 52 -5.57 -8.03 5.00
C PRO A 52 -4.19 -7.86 4.36
N ILE A 53 -3.99 -6.73 3.68
CA ILE A 53 -2.74 -6.35 3.04
C ILE A 53 -2.32 -4.98 3.52
N LEU A 54 -1.08 -4.85 3.98
CA LEU A 54 -0.46 -3.56 4.30
C LEU A 54 0.52 -3.19 3.18
N PHE A 55 0.17 -2.19 2.40
CA PHE A 55 1.03 -1.68 1.33
C PHE A 55 2.06 -0.69 1.90
N ILE A 56 3.35 -1.00 1.72
CA ILE A 56 4.48 -0.22 2.23
C ILE A 56 5.23 0.41 1.08
N ARG A 57 5.44 1.72 1.12
CA ARG A 57 6.24 2.43 0.14
C ARG A 57 7.73 2.33 0.48
N ASN A 58 8.54 2.01 -0.52
CA ASN A 58 9.99 1.93 -0.40
C ASN A 58 10.69 2.68 -1.54
N GLY A 59 10.41 3.97 -1.68
CA GLY A 59 11.03 4.77 -2.73
C GLY A 59 10.25 6.03 -3.06
N GLY A 60 10.60 6.58 -4.24
CA GLY A 60 10.02 7.80 -4.77
C GLY A 60 10.65 9.06 -4.19
N LYS A 61 10.88 10.05 -5.06
CA LYS A 61 11.39 11.37 -4.70
C LYS A 61 10.50 12.49 -5.27
N ALA A 62 9.42 12.14 -5.94
CA ALA A 62 8.48 13.10 -6.47
C ALA A 62 7.80 13.91 -5.34
N LYS A 63 7.22 15.05 -5.68
CA LYS A 63 6.49 15.89 -4.73
C LYS A 63 5.37 15.10 -4.03
N HIS A 64 4.70 14.24 -4.77
CA HIS A 64 3.59 13.43 -4.26
C HIS A 64 4.05 12.24 -3.40
N ASP A 65 5.34 11.89 -3.41
CA ASP A 65 5.91 10.85 -2.55
C ASP A 65 6.26 11.35 -1.13
N LYS A 66 5.99 12.61 -0.84
CA LYS A 66 6.21 13.17 0.51
C LYS A 66 5.01 12.90 1.43
N PRO A 67 5.20 12.72 2.75
CA PRO A 67 6.50 12.63 3.44
C PRO A 67 7.21 11.31 3.15
N HIS A 68 8.56 11.36 3.14
CA HIS A 68 9.38 10.16 3.06
C HIS A 68 9.55 9.56 4.46
N TYR A 69 9.60 8.23 4.53
CA TYR A 69 10.01 7.51 5.72
C TYR A 69 11.08 6.47 5.37
N ASP A 70 11.92 6.16 6.34
CA ASP A 70 12.99 5.16 6.18
C ASP A 70 12.51 3.84 6.78
N LEU A 71 12.54 2.76 6.01
CA LEU A 71 12.18 1.42 6.48
C LEU A 71 13.08 0.92 7.62
N ARG A 72 14.29 1.52 7.78
CA ARG A 72 15.19 1.24 8.91
C ARG A 72 14.73 1.89 10.21
N ASN A 73 13.78 2.82 10.17
CA ASN A 73 13.21 3.42 11.35
C ASN A 73 12.60 2.33 12.25
N LYS A 74 12.91 2.40 13.56
CA LYS A 74 12.47 1.41 14.55
C LYS A 74 10.94 1.24 14.60
N ASP A 75 10.20 2.33 14.42
CA ASP A 75 8.73 2.32 14.51
C ASP A 75 8.11 1.69 13.27
N ILE A 76 8.68 1.92 12.08
CA ILE A 76 8.27 1.26 10.84
C ILE A 76 8.56 -0.24 10.93
N ARG A 77 9.74 -0.64 11.42
CA ARG A 77 10.06 -2.06 11.62
C ARG A 77 9.13 -2.72 12.63
N LYS A 78 8.77 -2.01 13.70
CA LYS A 78 7.80 -2.50 14.70
C LYS A 78 6.42 -2.71 14.08
N LEU A 79 5.96 -1.75 13.26
CA LEU A 79 4.70 -1.85 12.52
C LEU A 79 4.70 -3.08 11.59
N ILE A 80 5.75 -3.24 10.76
CA ILE A 80 5.86 -4.35 9.82
C ILE A 80 5.87 -5.70 10.57
N LYS A 81 6.65 -5.80 11.66
CA LYS A 81 6.69 -7.00 12.50
C LYS A 81 5.31 -7.31 13.06
N SER A 82 4.63 -6.32 13.64
CA SER A 82 3.27 -6.49 14.18
C SER A 82 2.27 -6.92 13.10
N ALA A 83 2.34 -6.36 11.90
CA ALA A 83 1.49 -6.78 10.78
C ALA A 83 1.68 -8.26 10.46
N LEU A 84 2.93 -8.72 10.35
CA LEU A 84 3.26 -10.13 10.07
C LEU A 84 2.79 -11.07 11.18
N GLU A 85 2.90 -10.67 12.47
CA GLU A 85 2.41 -11.43 13.62
C GLU A 85 0.87 -11.58 13.62
N HIS A 86 0.15 -10.65 13.00
CA HIS A 86 -1.31 -10.70 12.84
C HIS A 86 -1.75 -11.26 11.48
N ASN A 87 -0.89 -11.99 10.78
CA ASN A 87 -1.17 -12.58 9.46
C ASN A 87 -1.57 -11.55 8.38
N VAL A 88 -1.10 -10.30 8.51
CA VAL A 88 -1.28 -9.27 7.49
C VAL A 88 -0.19 -9.44 6.43
N THR A 89 -0.57 -9.55 5.18
CA THR A 89 0.37 -9.63 4.07
C THR A 89 1.00 -8.27 3.80
N ILE A 90 2.31 -8.25 3.52
CA ILE A 90 2.98 -7.01 3.10
C ILE A 90 2.98 -6.93 1.58
N GLY A 91 2.51 -5.82 1.05
CA GLY A 91 2.55 -5.45 -0.36
C GLY A 91 3.43 -4.23 -0.62
N LEU A 92 3.87 -4.06 -1.84
CA LEU A 92 4.57 -2.86 -2.29
C LEU A 92 3.54 -1.75 -2.56
N HIS A 93 3.74 -0.59 -1.97
CA HIS A 93 3.10 0.64 -2.42
C HIS A 93 4.05 1.37 -3.36
N SER A 94 4.03 1.02 -4.65
CA SER A 94 4.91 1.65 -5.65
C SER A 94 4.76 3.17 -5.60
N SER A 95 5.88 3.88 -5.64
CA SER A 95 5.90 5.34 -5.54
C SER A 95 5.18 6.02 -6.71
N TYR A 96 4.78 7.27 -6.52
CA TYR A 96 4.28 8.10 -7.62
C TYR A 96 5.33 8.26 -8.72
N GLN A 97 6.60 8.36 -8.35
CA GLN A 97 7.69 8.41 -9.31
C GLN A 97 7.76 7.14 -10.16
N ALA A 98 7.46 5.98 -9.62
CA ALA A 98 7.42 4.72 -10.37
C ALA A 98 6.37 4.75 -11.49
N GLY A 99 5.25 5.46 -11.31
CA GLY A 99 4.25 5.69 -12.36
C GLY A 99 4.76 6.50 -13.56
N THR A 100 5.88 7.25 -13.40
CA THR A 100 6.55 7.96 -14.51
C THR A 100 7.86 7.30 -14.93
N THR A 101 8.41 6.43 -14.10
CA THR A 101 9.68 5.71 -14.31
C THR A 101 9.49 4.26 -13.86
N PRO A 102 8.78 3.43 -14.64
CA PRO A 102 8.33 2.10 -14.22
C PRO A 102 9.46 1.13 -13.84
N SER A 103 10.66 1.33 -14.37
CA SER A 103 11.85 0.53 -14.00
C SER A 103 12.20 0.62 -12.51
N LEU A 104 11.70 1.64 -11.79
CA LEU A 104 11.87 1.78 -10.34
C LEU A 104 11.10 0.72 -9.55
N ILE A 105 10.01 0.16 -10.08
CA ILE A 105 9.15 -0.82 -9.40
C ILE A 105 10.00 -1.99 -8.89
N ARG A 106 10.85 -2.56 -9.76
CA ARG A 106 11.76 -3.66 -9.37
C ARG A 106 12.68 -3.27 -8.21
N LYS A 107 13.29 -2.08 -8.29
CA LYS A 107 14.20 -1.58 -7.24
C LYS A 107 13.47 -1.37 -5.91
N GLU A 108 12.29 -0.79 -5.96
CA GLU A 108 11.47 -0.54 -4.77
C GLU A 108 11.02 -1.86 -4.13
N LYS A 109 10.58 -2.82 -4.96
CA LYS A 109 10.20 -4.16 -4.53
C LYS A 109 11.37 -4.88 -3.85
N THR A 110 12.51 -5.01 -4.54
CA THR A 110 13.69 -5.69 -3.99
C THR A 110 14.14 -5.05 -2.68
N GLY A 111 14.21 -3.71 -2.61
CA GLY A 111 14.56 -3.03 -1.38
C GLY A 111 13.56 -3.26 -0.23
N LEU A 112 12.27 -3.45 -0.51
CA LEU A 112 11.29 -3.84 0.51
C LEU A 112 11.51 -5.29 0.95
N GLU A 113 11.73 -6.21 0.01
CA GLU A 113 12.01 -7.63 0.28
C GLU A 113 13.25 -7.80 1.17
N ASP A 114 14.32 -7.04 0.90
CA ASP A 114 15.53 -7.03 1.72
C ASP A 114 15.27 -6.61 3.18
N HIS A 115 14.33 -5.66 3.38
CA HIS A 115 13.96 -5.20 4.71
C HIS A 115 13.11 -6.18 5.50
N ILE A 116 12.20 -6.89 4.82
CA ILE A 116 11.26 -7.80 5.48
C ILE A 116 11.72 -9.25 5.49
N GLY A 117 12.73 -9.60 4.70
CA GLY A 117 13.25 -10.97 4.56
C GLY A 117 12.27 -11.94 3.90
N LYS A 118 11.33 -11.45 3.09
CA LYS A 118 10.29 -12.24 2.41
C LYS A 118 9.99 -11.66 1.03
N ASN A 119 9.54 -12.52 0.12
CA ASN A 119 9.06 -12.07 -1.20
C ASN A 119 7.79 -11.22 -1.08
N VAL A 120 7.69 -10.23 -1.94
CA VAL A 120 6.53 -9.34 -2.07
C VAL A 120 5.88 -9.60 -3.42
N TRP A 121 4.65 -10.08 -3.40
CA TRP A 121 3.90 -10.49 -4.60
C TRP A 121 2.85 -9.48 -5.02
N PHE A 122 2.45 -8.55 -4.11
CA PHE A 122 1.33 -7.62 -4.26
C PHE A 122 1.84 -6.21 -4.45
N ASN A 123 1.18 -5.47 -5.34
CA ASN A 123 1.47 -4.06 -5.62
C ASN A 123 0.21 -3.21 -5.61
N ARG A 124 0.37 -1.95 -5.22
CA ARG A 124 -0.58 -0.85 -5.44
C ARG A 124 0.19 0.43 -5.68
N HIS A 125 -0.06 1.11 -6.80
CA HIS A 125 0.59 2.38 -7.08
C HIS A 125 0.03 3.52 -6.23
N HIS A 126 0.93 4.35 -5.74
CA HIS A 126 0.60 5.59 -5.06
C HIS A 126 -0.16 6.52 -6.02
N PHE A 127 -1.26 7.13 -5.54
CA PHE A 127 -2.21 7.90 -6.34
C PHE A 127 -2.86 7.13 -7.50
N LEU A 128 -2.86 5.82 -7.49
CA LEU A 128 -3.30 4.97 -8.60
C LEU A 128 -2.63 5.38 -9.94
N ALA A 129 -1.40 5.92 -9.87
CA ALA A 129 -0.66 6.48 -10.99
C ALA A 129 -0.05 5.37 -11.83
N ILE A 130 -0.83 4.80 -12.73
CA ILE A 130 -0.45 3.70 -13.61
C ILE A 130 -0.79 4.05 -15.06
N ARG A 131 0.10 3.67 -15.98
CA ARG A 131 -0.10 3.80 -17.43
C ARG A 131 -0.15 2.43 -18.06
N GLU A 132 -1.08 2.24 -18.94
CA GLU A 132 -1.22 1.01 -19.72
C GLU A 132 -0.74 1.24 -21.16
N PRO A 133 0.00 0.29 -21.75
CA PRO A 133 0.41 -1.01 -21.19
C PRO A 133 1.76 -1.00 -20.46
N GLU A 134 2.51 0.08 -20.50
CA GLU A 134 3.95 0.13 -20.17
C GLU A 134 4.22 -0.26 -18.72
N ASP A 135 3.43 0.26 -17.78
CA ASP A 135 3.63 0.02 -16.35
C ASP A 135 3.27 -1.43 -15.99
N MET A 136 2.27 -2.01 -16.67
CA MET A 136 1.85 -3.41 -16.45
C MET A 136 2.96 -4.40 -16.81
N ASP A 137 3.66 -4.17 -17.93
CA ASP A 137 4.80 -5.02 -18.32
C ASP A 137 5.93 -4.93 -17.29
N GLN A 138 6.16 -3.75 -16.71
CA GLN A 138 7.20 -3.57 -15.69
C GLN A 138 6.80 -4.15 -14.33
N ILE A 139 5.53 -4.11 -13.96
CA ILE A 139 4.99 -4.76 -12.77
C ILE A 139 5.19 -6.28 -12.87
N GLU A 140 4.81 -6.87 -14.00
CA GLU A 140 5.02 -8.30 -14.29
C GLU A 140 6.52 -8.65 -14.27
N ALA A 141 7.35 -7.87 -14.97
CA ALA A 141 8.80 -8.07 -15.03
C ALA A 141 9.48 -7.93 -13.66
N ALA A 142 8.92 -7.16 -12.74
CA ALA A 142 9.39 -7.08 -11.36
C ALA A 142 9.02 -8.32 -10.52
N GLY A 143 8.23 -9.24 -11.06
CA GLY A 143 7.78 -10.45 -10.36
C GLY A 143 6.61 -10.22 -9.41
N VAL A 144 5.82 -9.17 -9.63
CA VAL A 144 4.52 -8.98 -8.98
C VAL A 144 3.51 -9.91 -9.64
N THR A 145 2.70 -10.56 -8.84
CA THR A 145 1.65 -11.47 -9.32
C THR A 145 0.25 -10.86 -9.27
N ASP A 146 0.06 -9.89 -8.39
CA ASP A 146 -1.25 -9.30 -8.11
C ASP A 146 -1.13 -7.77 -7.93
N ASP A 147 -1.88 -7.02 -8.73
CA ASP A 147 -1.92 -5.57 -8.67
C ASP A 147 -3.29 -5.07 -8.22
N PHE A 148 -3.30 -4.11 -7.28
CA PHE A 148 -4.49 -3.56 -6.63
C PHE A 148 -4.67 -2.07 -6.97
N THR A 149 -4.15 -1.63 -8.11
CA THR A 149 -4.21 -0.21 -8.51
C THR A 149 -5.51 0.16 -9.23
N MET A 150 -6.21 -0.82 -9.81
CA MET A 150 -7.34 -0.59 -10.72
C MET A 150 -8.62 -0.19 -9.96
N GLY A 151 -8.68 1.09 -9.61
CA GLY A 151 -9.83 1.73 -8.95
C GLY A 151 -9.99 3.17 -9.37
N TYR A 152 -11.04 3.80 -8.86
CA TYR A 152 -11.28 5.24 -8.95
C TYR A 152 -10.88 5.90 -7.63
N ALA A 153 -10.31 7.10 -7.71
CA ALA A 153 -9.86 7.82 -6.52
C ALA A 153 -10.99 8.57 -5.81
N ASP A 154 -12.02 8.97 -6.54
CA ASP A 154 -13.05 9.93 -6.15
C ASP A 154 -14.48 9.36 -6.12
N VAL A 155 -14.67 8.14 -6.63
CA VAL A 155 -15.97 7.47 -6.65
C VAL A 155 -15.82 5.99 -6.34
N SER A 156 -16.85 5.40 -5.72
CA SER A 156 -16.95 3.95 -5.56
C SER A 156 -17.33 3.29 -6.88
N GLY A 157 -16.74 2.14 -7.20
CA GLY A 157 -17.12 1.41 -8.41
C GLY A 157 -16.06 0.42 -8.89
N PHE A 158 -16.41 -0.28 -9.96
CA PHE A 158 -15.56 -1.30 -10.56
C PHE A 158 -14.90 -0.78 -11.84
N ARG A 159 -13.71 -0.21 -11.75
CA ARG A 159 -12.96 0.28 -12.92
C ARG A 159 -12.67 -0.83 -13.94
N LEU A 160 -12.56 -2.07 -13.50
CA LEU A 160 -12.42 -3.25 -14.36
C LEU A 160 -13.77 -3.80 -14.89
N GLY A 161 -14.89 -3.18 -14.56
CA GLY A 161 -16.23 -3.67 -14.93
C GLY A 161 -16.67 -4.93 -14.20
N THR A 162 -15.91 -5.41 -13.20
CA THR A 162 -16.16 -6.62 -12.42
C THR A 162 -15.64 -6.47 -11.00
N CYS A 163 -16.22 -7.23 -10.07
CA CYS A 163 -15.71 -7.38 -8.70
C CYS A 163 -14.67 -8.50 -8.55
N TYR A 164 -14.45 -9.29 -9.59
CA TYR A 164 -13.49 -10.38 -9.56
C TYR A 164 -12.14 -9.98 -10.13
N PRO A 165 -11.03 -10.56 -9.63
CA PRO A 165 -9.73 -10.39 -10.23
C PRO A 165 -9.74 -10.89 -11.69
N VAL A 166 -9.08 -10.15 -12.58
CA VAL A 166 -8.93 -10.51 -13.98
C VAL A 166 -7.45 -10.61 -14.34
N ARG A 167 -7.12 -11.47 -15.28
CA ARG A 167 -5.76 -11.51 -15.83
C ARG A 167 -5.59 -10.39 -16.84
N TRP A 168 -4.47 -9.69 -16.73
CA TRP A 168 -4.17 -8.62 -17.68
C TRP A 168 -3.85 -9.17 -19.07
N ILE A 169 -4.38 -8.50 -20.09
CA ILE A 169 -4.08 -8.77 -21.49
C ILE A 169 -3.38 -7.54 -22.05
N ASN A 170 -2.14 -7.70 -22.52
CA ASN A 170 -1.44 -6.60 -23.17
C ASN A 170 -2.17 -6.24 -24.48
N PRO A 171 -2.68 -5.01 -24.66
CA PRO A 171 -3.52 -4.64 -25.80
C PRO A 171 -2.74 -4.58 -27.11
N ILE A 172 -1.40 -4.41 -27.05
CA ILE A 172 -0.52 -4.31 -28.22
C ILE A 172 -0.12 -5.70 -28.69
N THR A 173 0.42 -6.52 -27.79
CA THR A 173 0.93 -7.87 -28.11
C THR A 173 -0.15 -8.94 -28.08
N ARG A 174 -1.32 -8.64 -27.53
CA ARG A 174 -2.43 -9.56 -27.25
C ARG A 174 -2.04 -10.76 -26.38
N ARG A 175 -0.94 -10.65 -25.66
CA ARG A 175 -0.46 -11.67 -24.74
C ARG A 175 -1.26 -11.63 -23.44
N LEU A 176 -1.73 -12.79 -23.01
CA LEU A 176 -2.32 -12.97 -21.69
C LEU A 176 -1.19 -13.05 -20.65
N SER A 177 -1.15 -12.10 -19.73
CA SER A 177 -0.18 -12.02 -18.65
C SER A 177 -0.55 -12.94 -17.47
N PRO A 178 0.40 -13.46 -16.69
CA PRO A 178 0.11 -14.07 -15.40
C PRO A 178 -0.33 -13.05 -14.35
N LEU A 179 -0.08 -11.73 -14.55
CA LEU A 179 -0.46 -10.67 -13.64
C LEU A 179 -1.98 -10.61 -13.46
N ARG A 180 -2.43 -10.68 -12.21
CA ARG A 180 -3.84 -10.50 -11.83
C ARG A 180 -4.08 -9.07 -11.40
N LEU A 181 -5.10 -8.45 -11.97
CA LEU A 181 -5.59 -7.13 -11.60
C LEU A 181 -6.78 -7.29 -10.67
N HIS A 182 -6.65 -6.78 -9.47
CA HIS A 182 -7.71 -6.78 -8.47
C HIS A 182 -8.46 -5.46 -8.50
N PRO A 183 -9.80 -5.46 -8.55
CA PRO A 183 -10.57 -4.23 -8.51
C PRO A 183 -10.43 -3.58 -7.14
N LEU A 184 -10.09 -2.29 -7.11
CA LEU A 184 -10.20 -1.44 -5.93
C LEU A 184 -11.55 -0.74 -6.00
N ILE A 185 -12.47 -1.11 -5.12
CA ILE A 185 -13.89 -0.73 -5.20
C ILE A 185 -14.17 0.58 -4.47
N ILE A 186 -13.53 0.75 -3.32
CA ILE A 186 -13.68 1.93 -2.44
C ILE A 186 -12.29 2.33 -1.97
N MET A 187 -12.02 3.62 -2.01
CA MET A 187 -10.83 4.22 -1.44
C MET A 187 -11.25 5.36 -0.52
N ASP A 188 -10.61 5.47 0.63
CA ASP A 188 -10.71 6.63 1.51
C ASP A 188 -9.93 7.81 0.88
N CYS A 189 -10.54 8.99 0.85
CA CYS A 189 -9.97 10.22 0.29
C CYS A 189 -9.47 11.15 1.40
#